data_da61b57df58a76a25833e014dd1e0a1b
#
_entry.id   da61b57df58a76a25833e014dd1e0a1b
#
_cell.length_a   1.000
_cell.length_b   1.000
_cell.length_c   1.000
_cell.angle_alpha   90.00
_cell.angle_beta   90.00
_cell.angle_gamma   90.00
#
_symmetry.space_group_name_H-M   'P 1'
#
loop_
_entity.id
_entity.type
_entity.pdbx_description
1 polymer ?
#
loop_
_entity_poly.entity_id
_entity_poly.type
_entity_poly.pdbx_seq_one_letter_code
_entity_poly.pdbx_strand_id
1 'polypeptide(L)'
;PWISDAVLIALIGGTVSVVTAYMSNQAKKNADDILRELSKMAGRIEEVKAEVAESKKEIKEVKGIGLDNRCGIKNTQRYRLYADMKAELQRGYTTVSHAAEIGKLFESYTHLGGNGEIQDLHALYLKLPVKPD
;
A
#
# COMPACT_ATOMS: atom_id res chain seq x y z
N PRO A 1 -2.78 -12.73 82.33
CA PRO A 1 -3.04 -13.15 80.97
C PRO A 1 -2.41 -14.50 80.69
N TRP A 2 -3.12 -15.34 80.10
CA TRP A 2 -2.75 -16.72 79.80
C TRP A 2 -1.88 -16.85 78.51
N ILE A 3 -1.69 -15.76 77.74
CA ILE A 3 -0.74 -15.65 76.63
C ILE A 3 0.38 -14.69 77.06
N SER A 4 1.64 -15.11 76.96
CA SER A 4 2.78 -14.26 77.22
C SER A 4 3.02 -13.34 76.03
N ASP A 5 3.59 -12.15 76.32
CA ASP A 5 3.95 -11.16 75.27
C ASP A 5 4.90 -11.76 74.22
N ALA A 6 5.77 -12.68 74.63
CA ALA A 6 6.65 -13.40 73.72
C ALA A 6 5.92 -14.25 72.70
N VAL A 7 4.83 -14.94 73.11
CA VAL A 7 3.99 -15.73 72.24
C VAL A 7 3.21 -14.83 71.28
N LEU A 8 2.71 -13.70 71.74
CA LEU A 8 2.00 -12.72 70.93
C LEU A 8 2.91 -12.12 69.86
N ILE A 9 4.12 -11.74 70.21
CA ILE A 9 5.12 -11.24 69.29
C ILE A 9 5.49 -12.28 68.24
N ALA A 10 5.68 -13.52 68.65
CA ALA A 10 5.97 -14.64 67.73
C ALA A 10 4.83 -14.89 66.73
N LEU A 11 3.57 -14.84 67.18
CA LEU A 11 2.38 -14.97 66.32
C LEU A 11 2.26 -13.84 65.32
N ILE A 12 2.48 -12.59 65.75
CA ILE A 12 2.47 -11.42 64.87
C ILE A 12 3.62 -11.48 63.85
N GLY A 13 4.83 -11.82 64.27
CA GLY A 13 5.98 -12.01 63.43
C GLY A 13 5.79 -13.10 62.40
N GLY A 14 5.21 -14.23 62.79
CA GLY A 14 4.86 -15.37 61.90
C GLY A 14 3.84 -15.00 60.85
N THR A 15 2.76 -14.29 61.24
CA THR A 15 1.73 -13.85 60.27
C THR A 15 2.27 -12.82 59.30
N VAL A 16 3.06 -11.85 59.76
CA VAL A 16 3.72 -10.86 58.86
C VAL A 16 4.64 -11.54 57.85
N SER A 17 5.42 -12.54 58.32
CA SER A 17 6.32 -13.29 57.44
C SER A 17 5.56 -14.08 56.37
N VAL A 18 4.45 -14.73 56.71
CA VAL A 18 3.60 -15.48 55.77
C VAL A 18 2.96 -14.53 54.75
N VAL A 19 2.41 -13.42 55.19
CA VAL A 19 1.82 -12.42 54.28
C VAL A 19 2.86 -11.81 53.35
N THR A 20 4.02 -11.49 53.86
CA THR A 20 5.14 -10.96 53.07
C THR A 20 5.60 -11.97 51.99
N ALA A 21 5.76 -13.25 52.35
CA ALA A 21 6.11 -14.31 51.43
C ALA A 21 5.03 -14.51 50.36
N TYR A 22 3.75 -14.50 50.73
CA TYR A 22 2.63 -14.60 49.81
C TYR A 22 2.62 -13.42 48.81
N MET A 23 2.75 -12.19 49.29
CA MET A 23 2.79 -11.00 48.43
C MET A 23 4.01 -11.00 47.53
N SER A 24 5.18 -11.40 47.99
CA SER A 24 6.40 -11.52 47.20
C SER A 24 6.24 -12.57 46.08
N ASN A 25 5.67 -13.73 46.39
CA ASN A 25 5.40 -14.78 45.40
C ASN A 25 4.38 -14.32 44.33
N GLN A 26 3.34 -13.60 44.78
CA GLN A 26 2.32 -13.06 43.87
C GLN A 26 2.91 -11.99 42.94
N ALA A 27 3.73 -11.09 43.48
CA ALA A 27 4.44 -10.08 42.69
C ALA A 27 5.39 -10.71 41.68
N LYS A 28 6.14 -11.75 42.06
CA LYS A 28 7.02 -12.49 41.19
C LYS A 28 6.24 -13.19 40.07
N LYS A 29 5.13 -13.85 40.39
CA LYS A 29 4.28 -14.50 39.40
C LYS A 29 3.73 -13.48 38.38
N ASN A 30 3.25 -12.32 38.87
CA ASN A 30 2.77 -11.26 37.99
C ASN A 30 3.88 -10.71 37.08
N ALA A 31 5.09 -10.53 37.60
CA ALA A 31 6.24 -10.12 36.80
C ALA A 31 6.61 -11.15 35.74
N ASP A 32 6.61 -12.45 36.07
CA ASP A 32 6.89 -13.54 35.12
C ASP A 32 5.82 -13.60 34.03
N ASP A 33 4.55 -13.40 34.35
CA ASP A 33 3.45 -13.37 33.40
C ASP A 33 3.58 -12.16 32.45
N ILE A 34 3.93 -10.99 32.97
CA ILE A 34 4.19 -9.80 32.14
C ILE A 34 5.37 -10.01 31.20
N LEU A 35 6.49 -10.58 31.69
CA LEU A 35 7.66 -10.87 30.88
C LEU A 35 7.34 -11.87 29.78
N ARG A 36 6.50 -12.86 30.04
CA ARG A 36 6.05 -13.83 29.06
C ARG A 36 5.22 -13.17 27.96
N GLU A 37 4.28 -12.31 28.33
CA GLU A 37 3.48 -11.56 27.36
C GLU A 37 4.32 -10.59 26.54
N LEU A 38 5.29 -9.89 27.15
CA LEU A 38 6.24 -9.05 26.44
C LEU A 38 7.08 -9.84 25.43
N SER A 39 7.54 -11.04 25.80
CA SER A 39 8.28 -11.92 24.89
C SER A 39 7.43 -12.35 23.70
N LYS A 40 6.16 -12.71 23.92
CA LYS A 40 5.22 -13.03 22.84
C LYS A 40 5.00 -11.83 21.92
N MET A 41 4.82 -10.65 22.47
CA MET A 41 4.65 -9.43 21.70
C MET A 41 5.90 -9.10 20.89
N ALA A 42 7.10 -9.27 21.45
CA ALA A 42 8.36 -9.10 20.74
C ALA A 42 8.47 -10.06 19.55
N GLY A 43 8.08 -11.33 19.72
CA GLY A 43 8.02 -12.31 18.63
C GLY A 43 7.05 -11.88 17.52
N ARG A 44 5.85 -11.43 17.87
CA ARG A 44 4.87 -10.92 16.89
C ARG A 44 5.36 -9.68 16.16
N ILE A 45 6.06 -8.79 16.83
CA ILE A 45 6.66 -7.60 16.21
C ILE A 45 7.69 -8.01 15.14
N GLU A 46 8.53 -8.99 15.42
CA GLU A 46 9.50 -9.49 14.43
C GLU A 46 8.82 -10.17 13.23
N GLU A 47 7.76 -10.95 13.46
CA GLU A 47 6.94 -11.51 12.38
C GLU A 47 6.32 -10.42 11.51
N VAL A 48 5.68 -9.43 12.12
CA VAL A 48 5.08 -8.28 11.40
C VAL A 48 6.13 -7.48 10.63
N LYS A 49 7.31 -7.28 11.20
CA LYS A 49 8.43 -6.63 10.48
C LYS A 49 8.83 -7.40 9.22
N ALA A 50 8.91 -8.73 9.31
CA ALA A 50 9.24 -9.58 8.17
C ALA A 50 8.14 -9.49 7.09
N GLU A 51 6.87 -9.57 7.46
CA GLU A 51 5.73 -9.41 6.54
C GLU A 51 5.70 -8.04 5.88
N VAL A 52 5.98 -6.98 6.63
CA VAL A 52 6.07 -5.61 6.09
C VAL A 52 7.23 -5.48 5.09
N ALA A 53 8.37 -6.10 5.36
CA ALA A 53 9.52 -6.09 4.46
C ALA A 53 9.19 -6.80 3.14
N GLU A 54 8.54 -7.96 3.20
CA GLU A 54 8.09 -8.70 2.01
C GLU A 54 7.05 -7.92 1.22
N SER A 55 6.02 -7.37 1.89
CA SER A 55 5.01 -6.52 1.26
C SER A 55 5.60 -5.30 0.56
N LYS A 56 6.62 -4.66 1.15
CA LYS A 56 7.35 -3.55 0.51
C LYS A 56 8.05 -3.97 -0.77
N LYS A 57 8.63 -5.18 -0.79
CA LYS A 57 9.28 -5.73 -1.96
C LYS A 57 8.27 -5.98 -3.08
N GLU A 58 7.15 -6.65 -2.76
CA GLU A 58 6.06 -6.89 -3.69
C GLU A 58 5.48 -5.59 -4.27
N ILE A 59 5.25 -4.58 -3.43
CA ILE A 59 4.78 -3.26 -3.89
C ILE A 59 5.78 -2.63 -4.88
N LYS A 60 7.07 -2.77 -4.64
CA LYS A 60 8.10 -2.25 -5.54
C LYS A 60 8.07 -2.96 -6.90
N GLU A 61 7.90 -4.27 -6.91
CA GLU A 61 7.77 -5.08 -8.12
C GLU A 61 6.51 -4.72 -8.92
N VAL A 62 5.35 -4.64 -8.24
CA VAL A 62 4.07 -4.22 -8.85
C VAL A 62 4.17 -2.81 -9.45
N LYS A 63 4.82 -1.88 -8.75
CA LYS A 63 5.07 -0.53 -9.29
C LYS A 63 5.95 -0.56 -10.54
N GLY A 64 6.97 -1.40 -10.57
CA GLY A 64 7.82 -1.60 -11.74
C GLY A 64 7.02 -2.09 -12.94
N ILE A 65 6.26 -3.17 -12.77
CA ILE A 65 5.38 -3.73 -13.80
C ILE A 65 4.35 -2.67 -14.28
N GLY A 66 3.78 -1.91 -13.36
CA GLY A 66 2.82 -0.85 -13.68
C GLY A 66 3.42 0.26 -14.56
N LEU A 67 4.68 0.65 -14.30
CA LEU A 67 5.40 1.64 -15.11
C LEU A 67 5.71 1.09 -16.51
N ASP A 68 6.18 -0.15 -16.61
CA ASP A 68 6.49 -0.80 -17.88
C ASP A 68 5.23 -0.96 -18.74
N ASN A 69 4.12 -1.39 -18.15
CA ASN A 69 2.83 -1.48 -18.82
C ASN A 69 2.34 -0.12 -19.32
N ARG A 70 2.46 0.91 -18.49
CA ARG A 70 2.12 2.28 -18.87
C ARG A 70 2.91 2.77 -20.06
N CYS A 71 4.22 2.51 -20.09
CA CYS A 71 5.08 2.83 -21.21
C CYS A 71 4.69 2.05 -22.47
N GLY A 72 4.43 0.76 -22.35
CA GLY A 72 4.00 -0.09 -23.47
C GLY A 72 2.67 0.37 -24.07
N ILE A 73 1.67 0.62 -23.24
CA ILE A 73 0.36 1.12 -23.67
C ILE A 73 0.50 2.48 -24.36
N LYS A 74 1.24 3.42 -23.77
CA LYS A 74 1.47 4.73 -24.35
C LYS A 74 2.12 4.66 -25.72
N ASN A 75 3.13 3.80 -25.90
CA ASN A 75 3.80 3.63 -27.18
C ASN A 75 2.89 3.02 -28.25
N THR A 76 2.07 2.05 -27.88
CA THR A 76 1.07 1.45 -28.76
C THR A 76 0.01 2.47 -29.18
N GLN A 77 -0.50 3.26 -28.26
CA GLN A 77 -1.45 4.34 -28.55
C GLN A 77 -0.84 5.40 -29.44
N ARG A 78 0.42 5.79 -29.19
CA ARG A 78 1.16 6.74 -30.04
C ARG A 78 1.22 6.25 -31.48
N TYR A 79 1.63 5.01 -31.68
CA TYR A 79 1.73 4.43 -33.03
C TYR A 79 0.38 4.42 -33.75
N ARG A 80 -0.68 3.99 -33.04
CA ARG A 80 -2.02 3.93 -33.62
C ARG A 80 -2.57 5.32 -33.94
N LEU A 81 -2.48 6.28 -33.04
CA LEU A 81 -2.87 7.66 -33.25
C LEU A 81 -2.15 8.27 -34.45
N TYR A 82 -0.84 8.05 -34.54
CA TYR A 82 -0.06 8.53 -35.67
C TYR A 82 -0.54 7.95 -36.99
N ALA A 83 -0.73 6.65 -37.08
CA ALA A 83 -1.16 5.95 -38.30
C ALA A 83 -2.57 6.40 -38.72
N ASP A 84 -3.52 6.39 -37.79
CA ASP A 84 -4.91 6.72 -38.06
C ASP A 84 -5.07 8.19 -38.48
N MET A 85 -4.52 9.13 -37.70
CA MET A 85 -4.60 10.55 -38.03
C MET A 85 -3.89 10.90 -39.35
N LYS A 86 -2.75 10.24 -39.64
CA LYS A 86 -2.03 10.48 -40.89
C LYS A 86 -2.79 9.97 -42.11
N ALA A 87 -3.45 8.82 -41.99
CA ALA A 87 -4.32 8.30 -43.05
C ALA A 87 -5.52 9.23 -43.30
N GLU A 88 -6.15 9.75 -42.26
CA GLU A 88 -7.24 10.70 -42.36
C GLU A 88 -6.81 12.04 -43.00
N LEU A 89 -5.65 12.57 -42.59
CA LEU A 89 -5.06 13.76 -43.17
C LEU A 89 -4.75 13.57 -44.68
N GLN A 90 -4.26 12.43 -45.09
CA GLN A 90 -4.03 12.10 -46.49
C GLN A 90 -5.34 11.97 -47.30
N ARG A 91 -6.40 11.43 -46.64
CA ARG A 91 -7.75 11.34 -47.25
C ARG A 91 -8.44 12.71 -47.32
N GLY A 92 -8.05 13.67 -46.49
CA GLY A 92 -8.57 15.04 -46.46
C GLY A 92 -9.90 15.20 -45.73
N TYR A 93 -10.40 14.18 -45.06
CA TYR A 93 -11.58 14.23 -44.19
C TYR A 93 -11.57 13.08 -43.18
N THR A 94 -12.36 13.22 -42.13
CA THR A 94 -12.66 12.16 -41.16
C THR A 94 -14.15 11.87 -41.14
N THR A 95 -14.56 10.76 -40.49
CA THR A 95 -15.97 10.47 -40.23
C THR A 95 -16.33 10.67 -38.78
N VAL A 96 -17.63 10.73 -38.46
CA VAL A 96 -18.11 10.95 -37.09
C VAL A 96 -17.62 9.86 -36.15
N SER A 97 -17.69 8.59 -36.56
CA SER A 97 -17.23 7.46 -35.75
C SER A 97 -15.71 7.47 -35.57
N HIS A 98 -14.95 7.69 -36.63
CA HIS A 98 -13.48 7.79 -36.52
C HIS A 98 -13.04 8.96 -35.64
N ALA A 99 -13.66 10.10 -35.77
CA ALA A 99 -13.36 11.25 -34.92
C ALA A 99 -13.58 10.95 -33.44
N ALA A 100 -14.68 10.25 -33.11
CA ALA A 100 -14.97 9.83 -31.75
C ALA A 100 -13.94 8.82 -31.21
N GLU A 101 -13.52 7.84 -32.01
CA GLU A 101 -12.51 6.85 -31.60
C GLU A 101 -11.12 7.46 -31.42
N ILE A 102 -10.68 8.30 -32.36
CA ILE A 102 -9.40 9.03 -32.27
C ILE A 102 -9.42 9.95 -31.03
N GLY A 103 -10.53 10.62 -30.76
CA GLY A 103 -10.68 11.48 -29.57
C GLY A 103 -10.49 10.71 -28.28
N LYS A 104 -11.17 9.57 -28.10
CA LYS A 104 -11.02 8.69 -26.92
C LYS A 104 -9.57 8.19 -26.77
N LEU A 105 -8.97 7.76 -27.86
CA LEU A 105 -7.60 7.25 -27.86
C LEU A 105 -6.59 8.35 -27.50
N PHE A 106 -6.79 9.57 -28.03
CA PHE A 106 -5.95 10.72 -27.73
C PHE A 106 -6.07 11.17 -26.27
N GLU A 107 -7.28 11.17 -25.72
CA GLU A 107 -7.52 11.43 -24.29
C GLU A 107 -6.76 10.44 -23.43
N SER A 108 -6.88 9.14 -23.72
CA SER A 108 -6.17 8.08 -23.00
C SER A 108 -4.64 8.25 -23.12
N TYR A 109 -4.14 8.55 -24.31
CA TYR A 109 -2.71 8.81 -24.55
C TYR A 109 -2.19 9.98 -23.72
N THR A 110 -2.93 11.08 -23.68
CA THR A 110 -2.58 12.27 -22.90
C THR A 110 -2.60 11.96 -21.39
N HIS A 111 -3.60 11.21 -20.92
CA HIS A 111 -3.68 10.77 -19.52
C HIS A 111 -2.49 9.92 -19.10
N LEU A 112 -1.94 9.12 -20.01
CA LEU A 112 -0.72 8.35 -19.79
C LEU A 112 0.57 9.20 -19.86
N GLY A 113 0.46 10.51 -20.01
CA GLY A 113 1.59 11.42 -20.14
C GLY A 113 2.19 11.44 -21.55
N GLY A 114 1.35 11.20 -22.56
CA GLY A 114 1.72 11.41 -23.96
C GLY A 114 1.75 12.89 -24.31
N ASN A 115 2.72 13.29 -25.13
CA ASN A 115 2.94 14.67 -25.53
C ASN A 115 3.67 14.76 -26.88
N GLY A 116 4.00 16.00 -27.30
CA GLY A 116 4.87 16.28 -28.45
C GLY A 116 4.19 16.04 -29.79
N GLU A 117 4.87 15.35 -30.71
CA GLU A 117 4.49 15.17 -32.11
C GLU A 117 3.02 14.74 -32.32
N ILE A 118 2.48 13.91 -31.43
CA ILE A 118 1.08 13.44 -31.51
C ILE A 118 0.09 14.57 -31.20
N GLN A 119 0.44 15.50 -30.31
CA GLN A 119 -0.39 16.67 -30.02
C GLN A 119 -0.44 17.62 -31.23
N ASP A 120 0.70 17.84 -31.88
CA ASP A 120 0.79 18.68 -33.08
C ASP A 120 0.01 18.06 -34.22
N LEU A 121 0.16 16.75 -34.42
CA LEU A 121 -0.59 16.01 -35.43
C LEU A 121 -2.10 16.02 -35.17
N HIS A 122 -2.53 15.89 -33.90
CA HIS A 122 -3.93 15.96 -33.50
C HIS A 122 -4.50 17.37 -33.75
N ALA A 123 -3.73 18.42 -33.49
CA ALA A 123 -4.14 19.79 -33.81
C ALA A 123 -4.36 20.04 -35.30
N LEU A 124 -3.57 19.38 -36.19
CA LEU A 124 -3.80 19.38 -37.63
C LEU A 124 -5.03 18.54 -38.00
N TYR A 125 -5.17 17.36 -37.41
CA TYR A 125 -6.29 16.45 -37.61
C TYR A 125 -7.66 17.12 -37.31
N LEU A 126 -7.74 17.89 -36.22
CA LEU A 126 -8.98 18.61 -35.84
C LEU A 126 -9.44 19.65 -36.85
N LYS A 127 -8.62 19.99 -37.84
CA LYS A 127 -9.00 20.93 -38.94
C LYS A 127 -9.68 20.20 -40.11
N LEU A 128 -9.70 18.89 -40.10
CA LEU A 128 -10.32 18.12 -41.17
C LEU A 128 -11.86 18.29 -41.15
N PRO A 129 -12.49 18.31 -42.34
CA PRO A 129 -13.95 18.23 -42.41
C PRO A 129 -14.44 16.87 -41.94
N VAL A 130 -15.50 16.87 -41.14
CA VAL A 130 -16.15 15.66 -40.64
C VAL A 130 -17.31 15.30 -41.57
N LYS A 131 -17.32 14.09 -42.10
CA LYS A 131 -18.38 13.56 -42.93
C LYS A 131 -19.23 12.55 -42.15
N PRO A 132 -20.49 12.34 -42.52
CA PRO A 132 -21.25 11.19 -42.04
C PRO A 132 -20.54 9.88 -42.35
N ASP A 133 -20.80 8.85 -41.55
CA ASP A 133 -20.28 7.48 -41.76
C ASP A 133 -20.91 6.84 -42.98
#